data_fe1de51613e2380fb5ef385759478ef7
#
_entry.id   fe1de51613e2380fb5ef385759478ef7
#
_cell.length_a   1.000
_cell.length_b   1.000
_cell.length_c   1.000
_cell.angle_alpha   90.00
_cell.angle_beta   90.00
_cell.angle_gamma   90.00
#
_symmetry.space_group_name_H-M   'P 1'
#
loop_
_entity.id
_entity.type
_entity.pdbx_description
1 polymer ?
#
loop_
_entity_poly.entity_id
_entity_poly.type
_entity_poly.pdbx_seq_one_letter_code
_entity_poly.pdbx_strand_id
1 'polypeptide(L)'
;AVHPAYDEAFDGFAAPEVRGNPGRRAEWATQQVKLCLTASRNLGLDAMATFSGALAWPYLYPWPQRPPGLVETAFDELARRWRPILDHAEECGVDVCYEIHPGEDLHDGISYEMFHARTGNHVRACMLYDPSHYVLQCLDYLEHIDIYHERIRMFHVKDAEFRPTGRQGVYGGYQSWVDRAGRFRSTGDGQVDFGAIFSKLAAFDY
;
A
#
# COMPACT_ATOMS: atom_id res chain seq x y z
N ALA A 1 -9.29 6.35 1.57
CA ALA A 1 -8.03 6.61 2.26
C ALA A 1 -8.34 7.17 3.65
N VAL A 2 -7.90 6.51 4.67
CA VAL A 2 -8.06 7.00 6.04
C VAL A 2 -6.77 7.73 6.40
N HIS A 3 -6.71 9.02 6.10
CA HIS A 3 -5.62 9.84 6.63
C HIS A 3 -5.74 9.87 8.16
N PRO A 4 -4.66 9.62 8.93
CA PRO A 4 -4.74 9.50 10.40
C PRO A 4 -5.09 10.82 11.09
N ALA A 5 -4.65 11.94 10.53
CA ALA A 5 -5.13 13.25 10.95
C ALA A 5 -6.42 13.55 10.17
N TYR A 6 -7.50 13.78 10.89
CA TYR A 6 -8.69 14.33 10.26
C TYR A 6 -8.34 15.72 9.69
N ASP A 7 -8.40 15.82 8.39
CA ASP A 7 -8.24 17.09 7.68
C ASP A 7 -9.46 17.25 6.77
N GLU A 8 -10.18 18.36 6.92
CA GLU A 8 -11.35 18.69 6.10
C GLU A 8 -11.04 18.70 4.60
N ALA A 9 -9.79 19.00 4.22
CA ALA A 9 -9.35 18.97 2.83
C ALA A 9 -9.51 17.58 2.18
N PHE A 10 -9.45 16.51 2.97
CA PHE A 10 -9.62 15.14 2.48
C PHE A 10 -11.05 14.63 2.55
N ASP A 11 -11.97 15.36 3.18
CA ASP A 11 -13.39 14.98 3.23
C ASP A 11 -14.04 15.01 1.83
N GLY A 12 -13.48 15.77 0.90
CA GLY A 12 -13.94 15.80 -0.49
C GLY A 12 -13.94 14.44 -1.18
N PHE A 13 -13.10 13.52 -0.74
CA PHE A 13 -13.03 12.14 -1.25
C PHE A 13 -14.04 11.17 -0.61
N ALA A 14 -14.69 11.58 0.48
CA ALA A 14 -15.70 10.77 1.13
C ALA A 14 -17.11 11.13 0.66
N ALA A 15 -18.04 10.18 0.76
CA ALA A 15 -19.45 10.43 0.48
C ALA A 15 -19.98 11.57 1.37
N PRO A 16 -20.85 12.45 0.86
CA PRO A 16 -21.30 13.65 1.57
C PRO A 16 -21.86 13.37 2.97
N GLU A 17 -22.56 12.24 3.14
CA GLU A 17 -23.21 11.84 4.40
C GLU A 17 -22.25 11.44 5.52
N VAL A 18 -20.97 11.20 5.21
CA VAL A 18 -19.95 10.81 6.20
C VAL A 18 -18.86 11.88 6.40
N ARG A 19 -18.97 13.01 5.70
CA ARG A 19 -18.07 14.13 5.88
C ARG A 19 -18.17 14.71 7.28
N GLY A 20 -17.07 15.24 7.79
CA GLY A 20 -17.04 15.81 9.14
C GLY A 20 -17.04 14.79 10.29
N ASN A 21 -17.14 13.49 10.01
CA ASN A 21 -17.18 12.45 11.03
C ASN A 21 -16.23 11.30 10.73
N PRO A 22 -15.02 11.30 11.32
CA PRO A 22 -14.00 10.27 11.07
C PRO A 22 -14.45 8.84 11.36
N GLY A 23 -15.26 8.64 12.42
CA GLY A 23 -15.79 7.31 12.78
C GLY A 23 -16.72 6.79 11.70
N ARG A 24 -17.73 7.57 11.31
CA ARG A 24 -18.67 7.19 10.23
C ARG A 24 -17.95 7.00 8.88
N ARG A 25 -16.92 7.79 8.61
CA ARG A 25 -16.11 7.63 7.40
C ARG A 25 -15.36 6.30 7.40
N ALA A 26 -14.79 5.87 8.53
CA ALA A 26 -14.13 4.57 8.67
C ALA A 26 -15.12 3.40 8.49
N GLU A 27 -16.30 3.48 9.08
CA GLU A 27 -17.38 2.49 8.90
C GLU A 27 -17.83 2.42 7.43
N TRP A 28 -18.08 3.55 6.80
CA TRP A 28 -18.41 3.64 5.38
C TRP A 28 -17.34 3.02 4.51
N ALA A 29 -16.06 3.36 4.72
CA ALA A 29 -14.94 2.80 3.97
C ALA A 29 -14.86 1.27 4.12
N THR A 30 -15.04 0.75 5.33
CA THR A 30 -15.11 -0.69 5.61
C THR A 30 -16.23 -1.37 4.79
N GLN A 31 -17.41 -0.76 4.75
CA GLN A 31 -18.53 -1.29 3.96
C GLN A 31 -18.23 -1.25 2.46
N GLN A 32 -17.62 -0.17 1.94
CA GLN A 32 -17.27 -0.08 0.51
C GLN A 32 -16.27 -1.17 0.12
N VAL A 33 -15.24 -1.42 0.93
CA VAL A 33 -14.28 -2.50 0.66
C VAL A 33 -14.97 -3.87 0.66
N LYS A 34 -15.85 -4.15 1.61
CA LYS A 34 -16.63 -5.40 1.65
C LYS A 34 -17.54 -5.55 0.43
N LEU A 35 -18.17 -4.47 -0.02
CA LEU A 35 -18.97 -4.48 -1.25
C LEU A 35 -18.11 -4.76 -2.48
N CYS A 36 -16.90 -4.20 -2.57
CA CYS A 36 -15.96 -4.48 -3.64
C CYS A 36 -15.53 -5.96 -3.64
N LEU A 37 -15.25 -6.56 -2.49
CA LEU A 37 -14.95 -7.99 -2.36
C LEU A 37 -16.10 -8.86 -2.86
N THR A 38 -17.33 -8.54 -2.46
CA THR A 38 -18.53 -9.23 -2.94
C THR A 38 -18.71 -9.07 -4.45
N ALA A 39 -18.47 -7.88 -4.99
CA ALA A 39 -18.53 -7.63 -6.43
C ALA A 39 -17.44 -8.42 -7.19
N SER A 40 -16.19 -8.45 -6.67
CA SER A 40 -15.10 -9.23 -7.24
C SER A 40 -15.48 -10.71 -7.34
N ARG A 41 -15.97 -11.31 -6.26
CA ARG A 41 -16.48 -12.69 -6.27
C ARG A 41 -17.57 -12.89 -7.34
N ASN A 42 -18.54 -11.98 -7.41
CA ASN A 42 -19.67 -12.11 -8.36
C ASN A 42 -19.22 -11.96 -9.83
N LEU A 43 -18.09 -11.29 -10.07
CA LEU A 43 -17.44 -11.20 -11.38
C LEU A 43 -16.46 -12.33 -11.66
N GLY A 44 -16.29 -13.27 -10.73
CA GLY A 44 -15.34 -14.38 -10.88
C GLY A 44 -13.88 -13.97 -10.73
N LEU A 45 -13.61 -12.85 -10.05
CA LEU A 45 -12.25 -12.38 -9.74
C LEU A 45 -11.81 -12.97 -8.38
N ASP A 46 -10.54 -13.31 -8.27
CA ASP A 46 -9.92 -13.90 -7.09
C ASP A 46 -9.02 -12.94 -6.30
N ALA A 47 -8.83 -11.72 -6.81
CA ALA A 47 -8.00 -10.69 -6.18
C ALA A 47 -8.61 -9.29 -6.32
N MET A 48 -8.35 -8.42 -5.33
CA MET A 48 -8.80 -7.03 -5.28
C MET A 48 -7.68 -6.13 -4.77
N ALA A 49 -7.32 -5.12 -5.55
CA ALA A 49 -6.31 -4.12 -5.18
C ALA A 49 -6.87 -3.10 -4.16
N THR A 50 -6.04 -2.68 -3.22
CA THR A 50 -6.40 -1.64 -2.25
C THR A 50 -5.16 -1.01 -1.61
N PHE A 51 -5.38 0.08 -0.84
CA PHE A 51 -4.40 0.65 0.08
C PHE A 51 -4.71 0.25 1.53
N SER A 52 -3.67 0.24 2.37
CA SER A 52 -3.79 -0.16 3.78
C SER A 52 -4.47 0.89 4.66
N GLY A 53 -4.30 2.15 4.33
CA GLY A 53 -4.53 3.29 5.22
C GLY A 53 -3.22 3.74 5.87
N ALA A 54 -3.26 4.87 6.56
CA ALA A 54 -2.08 5.57 7.04
C ALA A 54 -2.29 6.09 8.47
N LEU A 55 -2.10 5.24 9.48
CA LEU A 55 -2.16 5.60 10.90
C LEU A 55 -0.77 5.98 11.45
N ALA A 56 0.27 5.24 11.03
CA ALA A 56 1.65 5.46 11.45
C ALA A 56 2.48 6.28 10.46
N TRP A 57 2.08 6.31 9.18
CA TRP A 57 2.83 7.00 8.13
C TRP A 57 3.23 8.45 8.44
N PRO A 58 2.41 9.33 9.07
CA PRO A 58 2.83 10.69 9.41
C PRO A 58 4.01 10.76 10.36
N TYR A 59 4.33 9.67 11.03
CA TYR A 59 5.43 9.54 11.98
C TYR A 59 6.60 8.72 11.40
N LEU A 60 6.64 8.51 10.09
CA LEU A 60 7.68 7.73 9.40
C LEU A 60 9.07 8.30 9.68
N TYR A 61 9.23 9.62 9.57
CA TYR A 61 10.51 10.24 9.85
C TYR A 61 10.81 10.20 11.35
N PRO A 62 11.97 9.67 11.80
CA PRO A 62 12.25 9.40 13.21
C PRO A 62 12.52 10.64 14.06
N TRP A 63 12.54 11.83 13.49
CA TRP A 63 12.80 13.09 14.17
C TRP A 63 11.68 14.13 13.92
N PRO A 64 11.16 14.83 14.95
CA PRO A 64 11.44 14.62 16.37
C PRO A 64 11.06 13.23 16.87
N GLN A 65 11.70 12.76 17.94
CA GLN A 65 11.54 11.40 18.45
C GLN A 65 10.06 11.08 18.73
N ARG A 66 9.60 9.96 18.19
CA ARG A 66 8.22 9.48 18.40
C ARG A 66 8.01 9.03 19.84
N PRO A 67 6.80 9.20 20.40
CA PRO A 67 6.45 8.52 21.65
C PRO A 67 6.65 7.00 21.56
N PRO A 68 7.19 6.34 22.59
CA PRO A 68 7.30 4.90 22.61
C PRO A 68 5.94 4.21 22.39
N GLY A 69 5.91 3.14 21.59
CA GLY A 69 4.71 2.35 21.34
C GLY A 69 3.71 2.98 20.33
N LEU A 70 4.01 4.17 19.77
CA LEU A 70 3.10 4.83 18.83
C LEU A 70 2.89 4.01 17.55
N VAL A 71 3.95 3.47 16.97
CA VAL A 71 3.89 2.67 15.75
C VAL A 71 3.18 1.35 16.01
N GLU A 72 3.53 0.69 17.08
CA GLU A 72 2.92 -0.58 17.50
C GLU A 72 1.41 -0.42 17.70
N THR A 73 0.99 0.62 18.43
CA THR A 73 -0.45 0.92 18.65
C THR A 73 -1.17 1.22 17.33
N ALA A 74 -0.52 1.93 16.41
CA ALA A 74 -1.10 2.23 15.09
C ALA A 74 -1.30 0.94 14.28
N PHE A 75 -0.33 0.04 14.26
CA PHE A 75 -0.45 -1.24 13.56
C PHE A 75 -1.43 -2.21 14.23
N ASP A 76 -1.56 -2.20 15.56
CA ASP A 76 -2.59 -2.95 16.27
C ASP A 76 -4.00 -2.46 15.86
N GLU A 77 -4.20 -1.15 15.80
CA GLU A 77 -5.46 -0.55 15.35
C GLU A 77 -5.72 -0.81 13.85
N LEU A 78 -4.68 -0.76 13.01
CA LEU A 78 -4.78 -1.10 11.59
C LEU A 78 -5.27 -2.54 11.42
N ALA A 79 -4.62 -3.48 12.09
CA ALA A 79 -5.00 -4.90 12.05
C ALA A 79 -6.43 -5.13 12.59
N ARG A 80 -6.81 -4.46 13.68
CA ARG A 80 -8.16 -4.52 14.24
C ARG A 80 -9.24 -4.09 13.22
N ARG A 81 -8.97 -3.05 12.43
CA ARG A 81 -9.88 -2.55 11.39
C ARG A 81 -9.95 -3.49 10.20
N TRP A 82 -8.82 -4.06 9.79
CA TRP A 82 -8.76 -4.94 8.63
C TRP A 82 -9.27 -6.35 8.89
N ARG A 83 -9.18 -6.87 10.13
CA ARG A 83 -9.60 -8.24 10.44
C ARG A 83 -11.01 -8.57 9.93
N PRO A 84 -12.08 -7.82 10.23
CA PRO A 84 -13.42 -8.15 9.74
C PRO A 84 -13.60 -7.98 8.24
N ILE A 85 -12.68 -7.30 7.56
CA ILE A 85 -12.64 -7.20 6.09
C ILE A 85 -11.96 -8.44 5.51
N LEU A 86 -10.86 -8.88 6.11
CA LEU A 86 -10.14 -10.08 5.70
C LEU A 86 -10.96 -11.35 5.92
N ASP A 87 -11.69 -11.44 7.04
CA ASP A 87 -12.64 -12.54 7.28
C ASP A 87 -13.71 -12.58 6.18
N HIS A 88 -14.25 -11.44 5.77
CA HIS A 88 -15.19 -11.35 4.65
C HIS A 88 -14.54 -11.67 3.30
N ALA A 89 -13.27 -11.31 3.09
CA ALA A 89 -12.50 -11.66 1.90
C ALA A 89 -12.34 -13.19 1.79
N GLU A 90 -12.14 -13.87 2.91
CA GLU A 90 -12.07 -15.33 2.96
C GLU A 90 -13.43 -15.97 2.60
N GLU A 91 -14.54 -15.45 3.13
CA GLU A 91 -15.89 -15.88 2.74
C GLU A 91 -16.16 -15.69 1.24
N CYS A 92 -15.58 -14.64 0.64
CA CYS A 92 -15.70 -14.36 -0.79
C CYS A 92 -14.75 -15.18 -1.65
N GLY A 93 -13.69 -15.75 -1.09
CA GLY A 93 -12.61 -16.40 -1.84
C GLY A 93 -11.73 -15.41 -2.61
N VAL A 94 -11.63 -14.15 -2.17
CA VAL A 94 -10.92 -13.05 -2.86
C VAL A 94 -9.74 -12.59 -2.03
N ASP A 95 -8.56 -12.50 -2.63
CA ASP A 95 -7.37 -11.97 -1.98
C ASP A 95 -7.41 -10.44 -1.91
N VAL A 96 -7.05 -9.88 -0.76
CA VAL A 96 -6.87 -8.44 -0.58
C VAL A 96 -5.42 -8.10 -0.85
N CYS A 97 -5.17 -7.45 -1.98
CA CYS A 97 -3.84 -7.11 -2.46
C CYS A 97 -3.49 -5.67 -2.10
N TYR A 98 -2.72 -5.51 -1.03
CA TYR A 98 -2.26 -4.19 -0.60
C TYR A 98 -1.12 -3.70 -1.49
N GLU A 99 -1.29 -2.55 -2.12
CA GLU A 99 -0.19 -1.88 -2.81
C GLU A 99 0.82 -1.38 -1.77
N ILE A 100 2.07 -1.82 -1.91
CA ILE A 100 3.18 -1.35 -1.06
C ILE A 100 3.58 0.04 -1.55
N HIS A 101 3.13 1.07 -0.83
CA HIS A 101 3.08 2.44 -1.37
C HIS A 101 3.49 3.50 -0.33
N PRO A 102 4.41 4.42 -0.67
CA PRO A 102 4.70 5.59 0.17
C PRO A 102 3.44 6.43 0.42
N GLY A 103 3.21 6.83 1.65
CA GLY A 103 1.97 7.51 2.04
C GLY A 103 0.97 6.60 2.75
N GLU A 104 1.23 5.28 2.73
CA GLU A 104 0.45 4.27 3.41
C GLU A 104 1.25 3.63 4.56
N ASP A 105 0.59 2.95 5.49
CA ASP A 105 1.29 2.23 6.55
C ASP A 105 2.09 1.04 5.99
N LEU A 106 1.57 0.37 4.97
CA LEU A 106 2.28 -0.68 4.25
C LEU A 106 3.07 -0.07 3.09
N HIS A 107 4.30 0.37 3.35
CA HIS A 107 5.16 1.06 2.38
C HIS A 107 6.45 0.30 2.03
N ASP A 108 6.76 -0.76 2.76
CA ASP A 108 7.89 -1.66 2.54
C ASP A 108 7.59 -3.08 3.05
N GLY A 109 8.53 -4.00 2.90
CA GLY A 109 8.37 -5.38 3.36
C GLY A 109 8.21 -5.48 4.86
N ILE A 110 8.97 -4.72 5.64
CA ILE A 110 8.92 -4.75 7.11
C ILE A 110 7.55 -4.29 7.62
N SER A 111 7.00 -3.23 7.07
CA SER A 111 5.67 -2.73 7.46
C SER A 111 4.57 -3.73 7.08
N TYR A 112 4.70 -4.41 5.94
CA TYR A 112 3.80 -5.52 5.60
C TYR A 112 3.90 -6.67 6.61
N GLU A 113 5.09 -7.12 6.97
CA GLU A 113 5.30 -8.19 7.95
C GLU A 113 4.70 -7.83 9.32
N MET A 114 4.88 -6.58 9.77
CA MET A 114 4.29 -6.08 11.01
C MET A 114 2.76 -6.18 11.01
N PHE A 115 2.13 -5.82 9.90
CA PHE A 115 0.68 -5.92 9.70
C PHE A 115 0.23 -7.38 9.60
N HIS A 116 0.89 -8.18 8.77
CA HIS A 116 0.54 -9.57 8.51
C HIS A 116 0.57 -10.40 9.80
N ALA A 117 1.62 -10.23 10.62
CA ALA A 117 1.71 -10.88 11.93
C ALA A 117 0.53 -10.49 12.85
N ARG A 118 0.15 -9.21 12.89
CA ARG A 118 -0.97 -8.70 13.72
C ARG A 118 -2.34 -9.15 13.24
N THR A 119 -2.49 -9.44 11.96
CA THR A 119 -3.72 -10.06 11.42
C THR A 119 -3.76 -11.57 11.63
N GLY A 120 -2.78 -12.14 12.33
CA GLY A 120 -2.65 -13.58 12.57
C GLY A 120 -2.21 -14.34 11.32
N ASN A 121 -1.37 -13.72 10.50
CA ASN A 121 -0.91 -14.26 9.21
C ASN A 121 -2.08 -14.64 8.30
N HIS A 122 -3.06 -13.75 8.20
CA HIS A 122 -4.29 -14.03 7.48
C HIS A 122 -4.00 -14.35 6.01
N VAL A 123 -4.53 -15.48 5.53
CA VAL A 123 -4.24 -16.01 4.19
C VAL A 123 -4.61 -15.04 3.06
N ARG A 124 -5.68 -14.24 3.26
CA ARG A 124 -6.17 -13.26 2.27
C ARG A 124 -5.45 -11.91 2.31
N ALA A 125 -4.51 -11.70 3.24
CA ALA A 125 -3.68 -10.51 3.26
C ALA A 125 -2.50 -10.70 2.30
N CYS A 126 -2.62 -10.22 1.08
CA CYS A 126 -1.67 -10.39 -0.02
C CYS A 126 -1.09 -9.05 -0.47
N MET A 127 -0.20 -9.08 -1.44
CA MET A 127 0.47 -7.89 -1.98
C MET A 127 0.08 -7.62 -3.42
N LEU A 128 -0.08 -6.34 -3.73
CA LEU A 128 0.05 -5.80 -5.06
C LEU A 128 1.46 -5.23 -5.21
N TYR A 129 2.20 -5.77 -6.15
CA TYR A 129 3.58 -5.40 -6.45
C TYR A 129 3.62 -4.25 -7.46
N ASP A 130 4.14 -3.09 -7.07
CA ASP A 130 4.38 -1.94 -7.96
C ASP A 130 5.85 -1.51 -7.87
N PRO A 131 6.70 -1.92 -8.82
CA PRO A 131 8.13 -1.62 -8.78
C PRO A 131 8.45 -0.14 -8.86
N SER A 132 7.55 0.69 -9.40
CA SER A 132 7.78 2.12 -9.51
C SER A 132 7.94 2.78 -8.13
N HIS A 133 7.15 2.34 -7.15
CA HIS A 133 7.24 2.84 -5.78
C HIS A 133 8.50 2.37 -5.07
N TYR A 134 9.03 1.22 -5.44
CA TYR A 134 10.30 0.70 -4.90
C TYR A 134 11.49 1.47 -5.46
N VAL A 135 11.49 1.77 -6.76
CA VAL A 135 12.50 2.67 -7.37
C VAL A 135 12.50 4.03 -6.66
N LEU A 136 11.32 4.63 -6.40
CA LEU A 136 11.20 5.91 -5.71
C LEU A 136 11.70 5.88 -4.26
N GLN A 137 11.68 4.72 -3.61
CA GLN A 137 12.16 4.50 -2.23
C GLN A 137 13.60 3.98 -2.16
N CYS A 138 14.23 3.70 -3.29
CA CYS A 138 15.53 3.02 -3.36
C CYS A 138 15.51 1.61 -2.75
N LEU A 139 14.36 0.91 -2.82
CA LEU A 139 14.24 -0.51 -2.45
C LEU A 139 14.72 -1.40 -3.59
N ASP A 140 15.32 -2.55 -3.25
CA ASP A 140 15.62 -3.60 -4.23
C ASP A 140 14.31 -4.34 -4.59
N TYR A 141 13.72 -3.92 -5.71
CA TYR A 141 12.45 -4.47 -6.17
C TYR A 141 12.56 -5.90 -6.69
N LEU A 142 13.75 -6.35 -7.09
CA LEU A 142 13.98 -7.74 -7.52
C LEU A 142 14.14 -8.67 -6.31
N GLU A 143 14.89 -8.27 -5.28
CA GLU A 143 14.99 -9.02 -4.03
C GLU A 143 13.64 -9.13 -3.33
N HIS A 144 12.79 -8.09 -3.44
CA HIS A 144 11.43 -8.12 -2.90
C HIS A 144 10.60 -9.28 -3.48
N ILE A 145 10.74 -9.59 -4.76
CA ILE A 145 10.07 -10.75 -5.36
C ILE A 145 10.59 -12.05 -4.73
N ASP A 146 11.91 -12.19 -4.57
CA ASP A 146 12.50 -13.41 -3.97
C ASP A 146 11.95 -13.69 -2.57
N ILE A 147 11.73 -12.62 -1.78
CA ILE A 147 11.24 -12.73 -0.40
C ILE A 147 9.73 -12.98 -0.33
N TYR A 148 8.95 -12.28 -1.19
CA TYR A 148 7.49 -12.19 -1.03
C TYR A 148 6.67 -12.81 -2.17
N HIS A 149 7.27 -13.54 -3.12
CA HIS A 149 6.55 -14.10 -4.28
C HIS A 149 5.28 -14.87 -3.91
N GLU A 150 5.27 -15.61 -2.79
CA GLU A 150 4.09 -16.34 -2.31
C GLU A 150 2.90 -15.44 -1.93
N ARG A 151 3.16 -14.15 -1.70
CA ARG A 151 2.16 -13.15 -1.30
C ARG A 151 1.78 -12.19 -2.41
N ILE A 152 2.57 -12.12 -3.48
CA ILE A 152 2.29 -11.28 -4.64
C ILE A 152 1.17 -11.95 -5.45
N ARG A 153 0.03 -11.26 -5.58
CA ARG A 153 -1.14 -11.71 -6.33
C ARG A 153 -1.56 -10.75 -7.43
N MET A 154 -1.03 -9.54 -7.40
CA MET A 154 -1.29 -8.52 -8.42
C MET A 154 0.01 -7.77 -8.74
N PHE A 155 0.11 -7.29 -9.98
CA PHE A 155 1.26 -6.55 -10.46
C PHE A 155 0.82 -5.30 -11.24
N HIS A 156 1.33 -4.14 -10.84
CA HIS A 156 1.24 -2.91 -11.61
C HIS A 156 2.47 -2.77 -12.51
N VAL A 157 2.27 -2.85 -13.83
CA VAL A 157 3.32 -2.60 -14.84
C VAL A 157 3.51 -1.10 -14.98
N LYS A 158 4.21 -0.51 -14.01
CA LYS A 158 4.38 0.93 -13.86
C LYS A 158 5.86 1.25 -13.64
N ASP A 159 6.32 2.33 -14.27
CA ASP A 159 7.73 2.70 -14.30
C ASP A 159 8.01 4.00 -13.58
N ALA A 160 9.23 4.13 -13.09
CA ALA A 160 9.72 5.33 -12.43
C ALA A 160 11.22 5.50 -12.65
N GLU A 161 11.71 6.71 -12.40
CA GLU A 161 13.13 6.99 -12.29
C GLU A 161 13.43 7.72 -10.98
N PHE A 162 14.61 7.46 -10.42
CA PHE A 162 15.14 8.19 -9.28
C PHE A 162 16.54 8.72 -9.61
N ARG A 163 16.64 10.05 -9.71
CA ARG A 163 17.89 10.75 -10.05
C ARG A 163 18.18 11.81 -9.00
N PRO A 164 18.76 11.43 -7.86
CA PRO A 164 19.08 12.39 -6.81
C PRO A 164 20.12 13.40 -7.28
N THR A 165 20.02 14.60 -6.75
CA THR A 165 20.96 15.69 -7.00
C THR A 165 21.45 16.28 -5.68
N GLY A 166 22.37 17.24 -5.70
CA GLY A 166 22.72 17.97 -4.48
C GLY A 166 21.58 18.84 -3.90
N ARG A 167 20.42 18.88 -4.56
CA ARG A 167 19.26 19.69 -4.16
C ARG A 167 18.03 18.86 -3.78
N GLN A 168 17.99 17.57 -4.15
CA GLN A 168 16.79 16.74 -4.06
C GLN A 168 17.17 15.30 -3.73
N GLY A 169 16.35 14.63 -2.94
CA GLY A 169 16.57 13.25 -2.50
C GLY A 169 15.27 12.45 -2.38
N VAL A 170 15.33 11.37 -1.63
CA VAL A 170 14.27 10.32 -1.54
C VAL A 170 12.95 10.82 -0.97
N TYR A 171 12.95 11.83 -0.11
CA TYR A 171 11.73 12.32 0.54
C TYR A 171 10.78 13.11 -0.38
N GLY A 172 11.13 13.29 -1.63
CA GLY A 172 10.33 13.99 -2.61
C GLY A 172 10.49 15.50 -2.54
N GLY A 173 9.81 16.15 -1.61
CA GLY A 173 9.84 17.62 -1.45
C GLY A 173 8.56 18.31 -1.91
N TYR A 174 8.58 19.65 -1.93
CA TYR A 174 7.41 20.49 -2.18
C TYR A 174 7.28 21.02 -3.62
N GLN A 175 8.26 20.69 -4.47
CA GLN A 175 8.25 21.03 -5.88
C GLN A 175 7.23 20.18 -6.67
N SER A 176 6.96 20.58 -7.91
CA SER A 176 6.11 19.81 -8.80
C SER A 176 6.68 18.41 -9.10
N TRP A 177 5.85 17.49 -9.53
CA TRP A 177 6.27 16.11 -9.86
C TRP A 177 7.41 16.05 -10.88
N VAL A 178 7.37 16.88 -11.90
CA VAL A 178 8.36 16.92 -12.98
C VAL A 178 9.74 17.40 -12.51
N ASP A 179 9.78 18.14 -11.40
CA ASP A 179 10.99 18.72 -10.84
C ASP A 179 11.60 17.89 -9.69
N ARG A 180 10.99 16.76 -9.33
CA ARG A 180 11.47 15.87 -8.26
C ARG A 180 12.59 14.97 -8.75
N ALA A 181 13.46 14.53 -7.81
CA ALA A 181 14.46 13.49 -8.08
C ALA A 181 13.80 12.16 -8.47
N GLY A 182 12.73 11.80 -7.76
CA GLY A 182 11.92 10.62 -8.03
C GLY A 182 10.62 11.01 -8.76
N ARG A 183 10.36 10.39 -9.91
CA ARG A 183 9.16 10.65 -10.72
C ARG A 183 8.74 9.44 -11.54
N PHE A 184 7.45 9.35 -11.82
CA PHE A 184 6.93 8.31 -12.71
C PHE A 184 7.31 8.57 -14.15
N ARG A 185 7.48 7.47 -14.90
CA ARG A 185 7.81 7.49 -16.32
C ARG A 185 6.81 6.62 -17.09
N SER A 186 6.73 6.83 -18.38
CA SER A 186 6.09 5.86 -19.26
C SER A 186 6.81 4.52 -19.16
N THR A 187 6.06 3.43 -19.20
CA THR A 187 6.62 2.08 -19.10
C THR A 187 7.71 1.85 -20.15
N GLY A 188 8.92 1.51 -19.71
CA GLY A 188 10.11 1.35 -20.55
C GLY A 188 11.01 2.58 -20.66
N ASP A 189 10.57 3.75 -20.18
CA ASP A 189 11.36 4.99 -20.17
C ASP A 189 12.02 5.28 -18.81
N GLY A 190 11.76 4.46 -17.80
CA GLY A 190 12.28 4.62 -16.45
C GLY A 190 13.49 3.73 -16.14
N GLN A 191 13.54 3.29 -14.89
CA GLN A 191 14.66 2.48 -14.36
C GLN A 191 14.22 1.07 -13.97
N VAL A 192 12.95 0.70 -14.19
CA VAL A 192 12.44 -0.63 -13.88
C VAL A 192 12.87 -1.62 -14.96
N ASP A 193 13.59 -2.66 -14.58
CA ASP A 193 13.93 -3.78 -15.47
C ASP A 193 12.78 -4.80 -15.50
N PHE A 194 11.81 -4.58 -16.38
CA PHE A 194 10.66 -5.48 -16.55
C PHE A 194 11.07 -6.87 -17.03
N GLY A 195 12.18 -6.98 -17.80
CA GLY A 195 12.68 -8.27 -18.25
C GLY A 195 13.14 -9.13 -17.07
N ALA A 196 13.89 -8.54 -16.14
CA ALA A 196 14.30 -9.21 -14.91
C ALA A 196 13.10 -9.56 -14.02
N ILE A 197 12.12 -8.65 -13.88
CA ILE A 197 10.89 -8.89 -13.11
C ILE A 197 10.13 -10.10 -13.66
N PHE A 198 9.82 -10.10 -14.96
CA PHE A 198 9.07 -11.20 -15.59
C PHE A 198 9.83 -12.53 -15.52
N SER A 199 11.16 -12.50 -15.65
CA SER A 199 11.97 -13.70 -15.50
C SER A 199 11.90 -14.28 -14.09
N LYS A 200 11.93 -13.41 -13.04
CA LYS A 200 11.78 -13.84 -11.65
C LYS A 200 10.37 -14.36 -11.35
N LEU A 201 9.34 -13.61 -11.74
CA LEU A 201 7.95 -14.02 -11.51
C LEU A 201 7.66 -15.38 -12.20
N ALA A 202 8.12 -15.57 -13.44
CA ALA A 202 7.99 -16.83 -14.15
C ALA A 202 8.72 -18.01 -13.45
N ALA A 203 9.85 -17.73 -12.76
CA ALA A 203 10.57 -18.75 -11.98
C ALA A 203 9.77 -19.24 -10.75
N PHE A 204 8.77 -18.48 -10.31
CA PHE A 204 7.86 -18.79 -9.21
C PHE A 204 6.43 -19.14 -9.67
N ASP A 205 6.25 -19.46 -10.97
CA ASP A 205 4.96 -19.85 -11.56
C ASP A 205 3.84 -18.78 -11.42
N TYR A 206 4.24 -17.49 -11.43
CA TYR A 206 3.29 -16.36 -11.37
C TYR A 206 2.64 -16.10 -12.73
#